data_d96deb94e7e8d82ac032fad188209c08
#
_entry.id   d96deb94e7e8d82ac032fad188209c08
#
_cell.length_a   1.000
_cell.length_b   1.000
_cell.length_c   1.000
_cell.angle_alpha   90.00
_cell.angle_beta   90.00
_cell.angle_gamma   90.00
#
_symmetry.space_group_name_H-M   'P 1'
#
loop_
_entity.id
_entity.type
_entity.pdbx_description
1 polymer ?
#
loop_
_entity_poly.entity_id
_entity_poly.type
_entity_poly.pdbx_seq_one_letter_code
_entity_poly.pdbx_strand_id
1 'polypeptide(L)'
;MTDAQQHRSILARVGEVLLIVGVLDIGVMIYCIMKGISYVSSFNIFAVWLGILLMRGSLWAASVVRFFSAFFLASGIGLIAIFPFLQPISLTLAEVRHISPFTVVLPLLLLPLSFWTARELNREPVLGALQASGKSVSPLVFPVLLGFGLVAAVGGVVAFT
;
A
#
# COMPACT_ATOMS: atom_id res chain seq x y z
N MET A 1 -3.73 -20.19 -23.01
CA MET A 1 -3.81 -20.19 -21.54
C MET A 1 -5.27 -19.98 -21.18
N THR A 2 -5.83 -20.79 -20.34
CA THR A 2 -7.22 -20.62 -19.86
C THR A 2 -7.25 -19.45 -18.86
N ASP A 3 -8.38 -18.72 -18.79
CA ASP A 3 -8.54 -17.58 -17.86
C ASP A 3 -8.23 -17.97 -16.41
N ALA A 4 -8.52 -19.24 -16.05
CA ALA A 4 -8.18 -19.80 -14.74
C ALA A 4 -6.68 -19.89 -14.45
N GLN A 5 -5.84 -20.10 -15.44
CA GLN A 5 -4.38 -20.11 -15.29
C GLN A 5 -3.84 -18.69 -15.23
N GLN A 6 -4.43 -17.77 -15.99
CA GLN A 6 -3.99 -16.40 -16.07
C GLN A 6 -4.23 -15.62 -14.77
N HIS A 7 -5.41 -15.75 -14.14
CA HIS A 7 -5.64 -15.08 -12.85
C HIS A 7 -4.71 -15.62 -11.74
N ARG A 8 -4.46 -16.95 -11.71
CA ARG A 8 -3.53 -17.53 -10.73
C ARG A 8 -2.10 -17.01 -10.88
N SER A 9 -1.62 -16.85 -12.13
CA SER A 9 -0.28 -16.31 -12.37
C SER A 9 -0.15 -14.84 -11.92
N ILE A 10 -1.21 -14.04 -12.11
CA ILE A 10 -1.25 -12.65 -11.63
C ILE A 10 -1.22 -12.62 -10.10
N LEU A 11 -2.05 -13.41 -9.44
CA LEU A 11 -2.09 -13.49 -7.97
C LEU A 11 -0.75 -13.95 -7.39
N ALA A 12 -0.12 -14.96 -8.00
CA ALA A 12 1.18 -15.44 -7.55
C ALA A 12 2.25 -14.36 -7.65
N ARG A 13 2.32 -13.64 -8.77
CA ARG A 13 3.29 -12.55 -8.98
C ARG A 13 3.08 -11.41 -7.98
N VAL A 14 1.85 -10.97 -7.76
CA VAL A 14 1.54 -9.93 -6.76
C VAL A 14 1.89 -10.42 -5.36
N GLY A 15 1.56 -11.68 -5.05
CA GLY A 15 1.88 -12.31 -3.78
C GLY A 15 3.39 -12.38 -3.51
N GLU A 16 4.18 -12.75 -4.52
CA GLU A 16 5.64 -12.81 -4.45
C GLU A 16 6.24 -11.42 -4.16
N VAL A 17 5.81 -10.39 -4.88
CA VAL A 17 6.28 -9.02 -4.66
C VAL A 17 5.93 -8.54 -3.26
N LEU A 18 4.70 -8.76 -2.78
CA LEU A 18 4.29 -8.39 -1.43
C LEU A 18 5.08 -9.13 -0.36
N LEU A 19 5.37 -10.41 -0.58
CA LEU A 19 6.18 -11.21 0.33
C LEU A 19 7.60 -10.69 0.41
N ILE A 20 8.24 -10.42 -0.74
CA ILE A 20 9.61 -9.85 -0.78
C ILE A 20 9.65 -8.51 -0.05
N VAL A 21 8.72 -7.61 -0.36
CA VAL A 21 8.67 -6.28 0.28
C VAL A 21 8.42 -6.40 1.78
N GLY A 22 7.50 -7.28 2.21
CA GLY A 22 7.23 -7.50 3.62
C GLY A 22 8.41 -8.08 4.39
N VAL A 23 9.15 -9.03 3.79
CA VAL A 23 10.37 -9.60 4.39
C VAL A 23 11.49 -8.56 4.49
N LEU A 24 11.68 -7.75 3.44
CA LEU A 24 12.66 -6.66 3.46
C LEU A 24 12.32 -5.62 4.55
N ASP A 25 11.04 -5.27 4.68
CA ASP A 25 10.56 -4.33 5.70
C ASP A 25 10.81 -4.87 7.13
N ILE A 26 10.57 -6.17 7.37
CA ILE A 26 10.93 -6.84 8.62
C ILE A 26 12.45 -6.76 8.87
N GLY A 27 13.26 -7.00 7.86
CA GLY A 27 14.72 -6.89 7.95
C GLY A 27 15.18 -5.48 8.34
N VAL A 28 14.60 -4.45 7.71
CA VAL A 28 14.86 -3.05 8.06
C VAL A 28 14.41 -2.74 9.48
N MET A 29 13.25 -3.23 9.90
CA MET A 29 12.75 -3.06 11.26
C MET A 29 13.72 -3.65 12.29
N ILE A 30 14.19 -4.88 12.10
CA ILE A 30 15.16 -5.53 12.99
C ILE A 30 16.46 -4.71 13.04
N TYR A 31 16.96 -4.29 11.89
CA TYR A 31 18.17 -3.46 11.82
C TYR A 31 18.01 -2.15 12.59
N CYS A 32 16.89 -1.44 12.43
CA CYS A 32 16.60 -0.19 13.13
C CYS A 32 16.53 -0.42 14.65
N ILE A 33 15.86 -1.48 15.11
CA ILE A 33 15.80 -1.84 16.54
C ILE A 33 17.22 -2.08 17.11
N MET A 34 18.07 -2.82 16.39
CA MET A 34 19.45 -3.09 16.81
C MET A 34 20.31 -1.81 16.90
N LYS A 35 19.99 -0.79 16.13
CA LYS A 35 20.69 0.51 16.10
C LYS A 35 20.05 1.56 17.02
N GLY A 36 18.98 1.25 17.73
CA GLY A 36 18.24 2.21 18.56
C GLY A 36 17.54 3.31 17.75
N ILE A 37 17.29 3.06 16.45
CA ILE A 37 16.59 3.99 15.56
C ILE A 37 15.09 3.71 15.67
N SER A 38 14.31 4.75 15.93
CA SER A 38 12.84 4.62 15.91
C SER A 38 12.36 4.23 14.51
N TYR A 39 11.68 3.09 14.43
CA TYR A 39 11.09 2.60 13.20
C TYR A 39 9.62 2.24 13.45
N VAL A 40 8.74 2.78 12.65
CA VAL A 40 7.32 2.48 12.73
C VAL A 40 6.87 1.87 11.41
N SER A 41 6.66 0.57 11.41
CA SER A 41 5.94 -0.11 10.33
C SER A 41 5.00 -1.15 10.93
N SER A 42 3.73 -0.96 10.67
CA SER A 42 2.68 -1.90 11.11
C SER A 42 2.25 -2.84 9.98
N PHE A 43 2.83 -2.70 8.79
CA PHE A 43 2.32 -3.35 7.58
C PHE A 43 3.06 -4.65 7.20
N ASN A 44 4.26 -4.86 7.70
CA ASN A 44 5.19 -5.92 7.29
C ASN A 44 4.65 -7.34 7.47
N ILE A 45 4.17 -7.69 8.68
CA ILE A 45 3.63 -9.04 8.95
C ILE A 45 2.36 -9.29 8.14
N PHE A 46 1.51 -8.26 8.01
CA PHE A 46 0.28 -8.34 7.26
C PHE A 46 0.55 -8.51 5.76
N ALA A 47 1.54 -7.79 5.22
CA ALA A 47 1.95 -7.92 3.83
C ALA A 47 2.50 -9.33 3.51
N VAL A 48 3.34 -9.89 4.40
CA VAL A 48 3.84 -11.27 4.25
C VAL A 48 2.69 -12.27 4.26
N TRP A 49 1.78 -12.14 5.21
CA TRP A 49 0.63 -13.04 5.32
C TRP A 49 -0.28 -12.98 4.09
N LEU A 50 -0.63 -11.77 3.64
CA LEU A 50 -1.43 -11.58 2.42
C LEU A 50 -0.66 -12.06 1.18
N GLY A 51 0.65 -11.86 1.10
CA GLY A 51 1.50 -12.36 0.02
C GLY A 51 1.41 -13.89 -0.11
N ILE A 52 1.54 -14.60 1.01
CA ILE A 52 1.40 -16.07 1.05
C ILE A 52 0.00 -16.51 0.61
N LEU A 53 -1.06 -15.83 1.07
CA LEU A 53 -2.43 -16.15 0.69
C LEU A 53 -2.68 -15.90 -0.80
N LEU A 54 -2.13 -14.84 -1.38
CA LEU A 54 -2.21 -14.57 -2.82
C LEU A 54 -1.50 -15.66 -3.63
N MET A 55 -0.31 -16.07 -3.23
CA MET A 55 0.42 -17.17 -3.88
C MET A 55 -0.37 -18.49 -3.85
N ARG A 56 -1.18 -18.71 -2.79
CA ARG A 56 -2.12 -19.83 -2.70
C ARG A 56 -3.39 -19.65 -3.54
N GLY A 57 -3.54 -18.53 -4.25
CA GLY A 57 -4.70 -18.24 -5.09
C GLY A 57 -5.93 -17.74 -4.34
N SER A 58 -5.79 -17.21 -3.13
CA SER A 58 -6.91 -16.72 -2.32
C SER A 58 -7.52 -15.45 -2.93
N LEU A 59 -8.75 -15.55 -3.44
CA LEU A 59 -9.51 -14.41 -3.93
C LEU A 59 -9.92 -13.43 -2.83
N TRP A 60 -10.04 -13.90 -1.57
CA TRP A 60 -10.26 -13.02 -0.44
C TRP A 60 -9.06 -12.09 -0.23
N ALA A 61 -7.86 -12.66 -0.25
CA ALA A 61 -6.64 -11.86 -0.14
C ALA A 61 -6.51 -10.86 -1.30
N ALA A 62 -6.88 -11.25 -2.52
CA ALA A 62 -6.91 -10.36 -3.68
C ALA A 62 -7.84 -9.15 -3.45
N SER A 63 -9.04 -9.37 -2.90
CA SER A 63 -9.98 -8.29 -2.59
C SER A 63 -9.43 -7.35 -1.52
N VAL A 64 -8.83 -7.89 -0.46
CA VAL A 64 -8.21 -7.11 0.63
C VAL A 64 -7.04 -6.28 0.12
N VAL A 65 -6.12 -6.91 -0.62
CA VAL A 65 -4.94 -6.21 -1.18
C VAL A 65 -5.36 -5.13 -2.17
N ARG A 66 -6.36 -5.40 -3.01
CA ARG A 66 -6.93 -4.42 -3.93
C ARG A 66 -7.49 -3.20 -3.19
N PHE A 67 -8.23 -3.43 -2.11
CA PHE A 67 -8.79 -2.37 -1.26
C PHE A 67 -7.67 -1.50 -0.67
N PHE A 68 -6.70 -2.12 0.01
CA PHE A 68 -5.60 -1.40 0.64
C PHE A 68 -4.69 -0.69 -0.37
N SER A 69 -4.43 -1.28 -1.54
CA SER A 69 -3.64 -0.63 -2.58
C SER A 69 -4.31 0.65 -3.09
N ALA A 70 -5.62 0.63 -3.29
CA ALA A 70 -6.37 1.83 -3.69
C ALA A 70 -6.41 2.88 -2.56
N PHE A 71 -6.60 2.44 -1.32
CA PHE A 71 -6.58 3.29 -0.12
C PHE A 71 -5.22 3.99 0.06
N PHE A 72 -4.11 3.25 0.02
CA PHE A 72 -2.77 3.82 0.19
C PHE A 72 -2.39 4.73 -0.97
N LEU A 73 -2.79 4.39 -2.18
CA LEU A 73 -2.57 5.24 -3.35
C LEU A 73 -3.30 6.59 -3.19
N ALA A 74 -4.58 6.56 -2.82
CA ALA A 74 -5.38 7.77 -2.59
C ALA A 74 -4.84 8.60 -1.42
N SER A 75 -4.52 7.95 -0.30
CA SER A 75 -3.94 8.63 0.87
C SER A 75 -2.59 9.25 0.55
N GLY A 76 -1.72 8.55 -0.17
CA GLY A 76 -0.41 9.04 -0.54
C GLY A 76 -0.48 10.24 -1.50
N ILE A 77 -1.34 10.16 -2.52
CA ILE A 77 -1.60 11.30 -3.43
C ILE A 77 -2.18 12.49 -2.66
N GLY A 78 -3.14 12.21 -1.76
CA GLY A 78 -3.73 13.24 -0.92
C GLY A 78 -2.71 13.94 -0.01
N LEU A 79 -1.82 13.16 0.62
CA LEU A 79 -0.73 13.72 1.43
C LEU A 79 0.21 14.60 0.62
N ILE A 80 0.62 14.15 -0.57
CA ILE A 80 1.47 14.95 -1.46
C ILE A 80 0.77 16.25 -1.85
N ALA A 81 -0.55 16.20 -2.12
CA ALA A 81 -1.31 17.38 -2.52
C ALA A 81 -1.50 18.39 -1.39
N ILE A 82 -1.72 17.93 -0.14
CA ILE A 82 -1.98 18.80 1.01
C ILE A 82 -0.69 19.33 1.65
N PHE A 83 0.41 18.61 1.49
CA PHE A 83 1.68 18.90 2.16
C PHE A 83 2.20 20.33 1.95
N PRO A 84 2.18 20.93 0.73
CA PRO A 84 2.62 22.31 0.51
C PRO A 84 1.79 23.36 1.26
N PHE A 85 0.56 23.01 1.65
CA PHE A 85 -0.34 23.90 2.41
C PHE A 85 -0.11 23.82 3.92
N LEU A 86 0.45 22.70 4.39
CA LEU A 86 0.72 22.50 5.82
C LEU A 86 2.09 23.05 6.25
N GLN A 87 3.10 22.93 5.38
CA GLN A 87 4.46 23.42 5.67
C GLN A 87 5.13 24.01 4.43
N PRO A 88 5.89 25.11 4.57
CA PRO A 88 6.73 25.61 3.48
C PRO A 88 7.77 24.55 3.07
N ILE A 89 7.94 24.34 1.77
CA ILE A 89 8.84 23.34 1.19
C ILE A 89 10.29 23.49 1.70
N SER A 90 10.72 24.74 2.00
CA SER A 90 12.05 25.02 2.53
C SER A 90 12.30 24.43 3.93
N LEU A 91 11.29 24.46 4.80
CA LEU A 91 11.37 23.87 6.15
C LEU A 91 11.41 22.35 6.07
N THR A 92 10.60 21.78 5.19
CA THR A 92 10.57 20.33 4.96
C THR A 92 11.91 19.78 4.47
N LEU A 93 12.57 20.47 3.54
CA LEU A 93 13.88 20.06 3.03
C LEU A 93 14.96 20.14 4.12
N ALA A 94 14.84 21.08 5.06
CA ALA A 94 15.74 21.19 6.20
C ALA A 94 15.53 20.02 7.19
N GLU A 95 14.27 19.68 7.48
CA GLU A 95 13.91 18.57 8.37
C GLU A 95 14.29 17.20 7.79
N VAL A 96 14.06 16.98 6.49
CA VAL A 96 14.40 15.71 5.80
C VAL A 96 15.88 15.36 5.93
N ARG A 97 16.77 16.35 6.05
CA ARG A 97 18.22 16.11 6.28
C ARG A 97 18.52 15.44 7.62
N HIS A 98 17.65 15.60 8.61
CA HIS A 98 17.80 15.02 9.95
C HIS A 98 17.00 13.72 10.15
N ILE A 99 16.14 13.37 9.18
CA ILE A 99 15.32 12.16 9.24
C ILE A 99 16.11 11.00 8.63
N SER A 100 15.97 9.82 9.24
CA SER A 100 16.56 8.59 8.67
C SER A 100 16.11 8.38 7.22
N PRO A 101 17.03 8.12 6.27
CA PRO A 101 16.68 7.88 4.87
C PRO A 101 15.63 6.78 4.72
N PHE A 102 15.58 5.81 5.61
CA PHE A 102 14.55 4.76 5.60
C PHE A 102 13.12 5.29 5.82
N THR A 103 12.97 6.35 6.61
CA THR A 103 11.66 6.97 6.88
C THR A 103 11.10 7.68 5.65
N VAL A 104 11.96 8.13 4.74
CA VAL A 104 11.55 8.83 3.50
C VAL A 104 11.40 7.87 2.32
N VAL A 105 12.37 6.96 2.16
CA VAL A 105 12.43 6.06 1.00
C VAL A 105 11.29 5.04 1.02
N LEU A 106 10.92 4.52 2.19
CA LEU A 106 9.90 3.49 2.30
C LEU A 106 8.50 3.97 1.85
N PRO A 107 7.98 5.12 2.32
CA PRO A 107 6.71 5.67 1.81
C PRO A 107 6.74 5.98 0.31
N LEU A 108 7.89 6.45 -0.20
CA LEU A 108 8.07 6.74 -1.63
C LEU A 108 7.97 5.45 -2.49
N LEU A 109 8.45 4.33 -1.99
CA LEU A 109 8.33 3.03 -2.67
C LEU A 109 6.91 2.44 -2.57
N LEU A 110 6.16 2.78 -1.53
CA LEU A 110 4.78 2.30 -1.35
C LEU A 110 3.82 2.83 -2.44
N LEU A 111 4.01 4.04 -2.94
CA LEU A 111 3.13 4.61 -3.96
C LEU A 111 3.20 3.84 -5.29
N PRO A 112 4.38 3.67 -5.93
CA PRO A 112 4.47 2.89 -7.16
C PRO A 112 4.08 1.42 -6.96
N LEU A 113 4.39 0.84 -5.79
CA LEU A 113 3.97 -0.51 -5.46
C LEU A 113 2.45 -0.62 -5.37
N SER A 114 1.80 0.31 -4.67
CA SER A 114 0.33 0.35 -4.55
C SER A 114 -0.34 0.56 -5.91
N PHE A 115 0.21 1.43 -6.75
CA PHE A 115 -0.28 1.64 -8.10
C PHE A 115 -0.17 0.38 -8.96
N TRP A 116 1.01 -0.25 -8.96
CA TRP A 116 1.24 -1.47 -9.72
C TRP A 116 0.33 -2.61 -9.23
N THR A 117 0.23 -2.81 -7.92
CA THR A 117 -0.62 -3.83 -7.32
C THR A 117 -2.10 -3.60 -7.65
N ALA A 118 -2.57 -2.35 -7.52
CA ALA A 118 -3.93 -1.99 -7.88
C ALA A 118 -4.20 -2.27 -9.37
N ARG A 119 -3.27 -1.93 -10.26
CA ARG A 119 -3.37 -2.19 -11.70
C ARG A 119 -3.44 -3.69 -12.00
N GLU A 120 -2.56 -4.49 -11.42
CA GLU A 120 -2.53 -5.95 -11.66
C GLU A 120 -3.80 -6.64 -11.17
N LEU A 121 -4.30 -6.28 -9.99
CA LEU A 121 -5.51 -6.87 -9.40
C LEU A 121 -6.82 -6.35 -10.03
N ASN A 122 -6.78 -5.27 -10.82
CA ASN A 122 -7.91 -4.78 -11.60
C ASN A 122 -7.96 -5.33 -13.03
N ARG A 123 -7.11 -6.26 -13.40
CA ARG A 123 -7.19 -6.93 -14.71
C ARG A 123 -8.39 -7.85 -14.78
N GLU A 124 -9.00 -7.91 -15.97
CA GLU A 124 -10.19 -8.72 -16.27
C GLU A 124 -10.15 -10.16 -15.72
N PRO A 125 -9.05 -10.95 -15.86
CA PRO A 125 -9.04 -12.32 -15.35
C PRO A 125 -9.22 -12.42 -13.83
N VAL A 126 -8.74 -11.43 -13.07
CA VAL A 126 -8.90 -11.39 -11.61
C VAL A 126 -10.29 -10.91 -11.22
N LEU A 127 -10.81 -9.88 -11.89
CA LEU A 127 -12.16 -9.37 -11.66
C LEU A 127 -13.21 -10.40 -12.01
N GLY A 128 -13.08 -11.09 -13.14
CA GLY A 128 -13.97 -12.19 -13.55
C GLY A 128 -13.97 -13.32 -12.53
N ALA A 129 -12.79 -13.72 -12.01
CA ALA A 129 -12.69 -14.74 -10.98
C ALA A 129 -13.36 -14.32 -9.66
N LEU A 130 -13.22 -13.04 -9.26
CA LEU A 130 -13.89 -12.48 -8.08
C LEU A 130 -15.41 -12.51 -8.24
N GLN A 131 -15.94 -12.07 -9.38
CA GLN A 131 -17.38 -12.10 -9.68
C GLN A 131 -17.92 -13.53 -9.70
N ALA A 132 -17.23 -14.45 -10.37
CA ALA A 132 -17.62 -15.85 -10.43
C ALA A 132 -17.64 -16.53 -9.05
N SER A 133 -16.84 -16.05 -8.09
CA SER A 133 -16.83 -16.56 -6.71
C SER A 133 -17.95 -16.00 -5.83
N GLY A 134 -18.88 -15.22 -6.37
CA GLY A 134 -19.98 -14.59 -5.64
C GLY A 134 -19.54 -13.46 -4.68
N LYS A 135 -18.27 -13.05 -4.75
CA LYS A 135 -17.78 -11.92 -3.96
C LYS A 135 -18.12 -10.63 -4.67
N SER A 136 -18.77 -9.71 -3.96
CA SER A 136 -19.01 -8.37 -4.49
C SER A 136 -17.66 -7.71 -4.79
N VAL A 137 -17.43 -7.37 -6.05
CA VAL A 137 -16.31 -6.52 -6.43
C VAL A 137 -16.63 -5.11 -5.92
N SER A 138 -16.24 -4.81 -4.68
CA SER A 138 -16.46 -3.48 -4.12
C SER A 138 -15.88 -2.42 -5.05
N PRO A 139 -16.65 -1.39 -5.41
CA PRO A 139 -16.16 -0.33 -6.25
C PRO A 139 -14.97 0.34 -5.56
N LEU A 140 -13.90 0.65 -6.31
CA LEU A 140 -12.71 1.31 -5.80
C LEU A 140 -12.99 2.72 -5.24
N VAL A 141 -14.18 3.25 -5.50
CA VAL A 141 -14.62 4.55 -5.00
C VAL A 141 -14.57 4.62 -3.47
N PHE A 142 -14.99 3.54 -2.78
CA PHE A 142 -15.03 3.56 -1.31
C PHE A 142 -13.63 3.65 -0.67
N PRO A 143 -12.64 2.80 -0.98
CA PRO A 143 -11.30 2.96 -0.42
C PRO A 143 -10.61 4.27 -0.83
N VAL A 144 -10.90 4.79 -2.02
CA VAL A 144 -10.38 6.08 -2.49
C VAL A 144 -10.97 7.24 -1.68
N LEU A 145 -12.29 7.28 -1.49
CA LEU A 145 -12.94 8.31 -0.65
C LEU A 145 -12.46 8.23 0.80
N LEU A 146 -12.26 7.04 1.33
CA LEU A 146 -11.77 6.83 2.69
C LEU A 146 -10.33 7.33 2.83
N GLY A 147 -9.47 7.09 1.83
CA GLY A 147 -8.09 7.57 1.79
C GLY A 147 -8.02 9.11 1.77
N PHE A 148 -8.76 9.75 0.89
CA PHE A 148 -8.82 11.22 0.83
C PHE A 148 -9.48 11.82 2.08
N GLY A 149 -10.53 11.19 2.60
CA GLY A 149 -11.21 11.62 3.81
C GLY A 149 -10.30 11.60 5.04
N LEU A 150 -9.47 10.56 5.18
CA LEU A 150 -8.48 10.48 6.25
C LEU A 150 -7.46 11.61 6.16
N VAL A 151 -6.92 11.86 4.95
CA VAL A 151 -5.95 12.93 4.73
C VAL A 151 -6.54 14.30 5.00
N ALA A 152 -7.78 14.55 4.57
CA ALA A 152 -8.49 15.80 4.84
C ALA A 152 -8.74 16.00 6.34
N ALA A 153 -9.10 14.94 7.07
CA ALA A 153 -9.29 15.00 8.52
C ALA A 153 -7.99 15.32 9.26
N VAL A 154 -6.89 14.64 8.92
CA VAL A 154 -5.57 14.89 9.51
C VAL A 154 -5.09 16.30 9.18
N GLY A 155 -5.17 16.71 7.92
CA GLY A 155 -4.79 18.06 7.48
C GLY A 155 -5.63 19.16 8.15
N GLY A 156 -6.92 18.92 8.33
CA GLY A 156 -7.80 19.82 9.07
C GLY A 156 -7.37 19.99 10.52
N VAL A 157 -7.08 18.89 11.24
CA VAL A 157 -6.60 18.98 12.63
C VAL A 157 -5.30 19.77 12.71
N VAL A 158 -4.31 19.48 11.84
CA VAL A 158 -3.02 20.17 11.86
C VAL A 158 -3.15 21.67 11.52
N ALA A 159 -4.09 22.05 10.66
CA ALA A 159 -4.28 23.46 10.30
C ALA A 159 -4.94 24.30 11.42
N PHE A 160 -5.60 23.67 12.39
CA PHE A 160 -6.30 24.35 13.51
C PHE A 160 -5.56 24.24 14.86
N THR A 161 -4.42 23.56 14.92
CA THR A 161 -3.52 23.48 16.09
C THR A 161 -2.29 24.33 15.89
#